data_25aa8250d66b4841873e3bce772b9bf9
#
_entry.id   25aa8250d66b4841873e3bce772b9bf9
#
_cell.length_a   1.000
_cell.length_b   1.000
_cell.length_c   1.000
_cell.angle_alpha   90.00
_cell.angle_beta   90.00
_cell.angle_gamma   90.00
#
_symmetry.space_group_name_H-M   'P 1'
#
loop_
_entity.id
_entity.type
_entity.pdbx_description
1 polymer ?
#
loop_
_entity_poly.entity_id
_entity_poly.type
_entity_poly.pdbx_seq_one_letter_code
_entity_poly.pdbx_strand_id
1 'polypeptide(L)'
;MARSRRLDQVLKSAARLQELVPDAVLVGGSAAALHAGHRESFDHDHDHDLMNLDERYSQVLDAVEASDGWATSVRASRPPMTILGSLDGIAAGLRNMRRSRPLETIRVEVAPGQFVTAPTAEESLRVKAYLVVQRNQVRDYLDVVALSEHIGRDAAVGVLQRIDEYYDDRSLHNGSVLTS
;
A
#
# COMPACT_ATOMS: atom_id res chain seq x y z
N MET A 1 1.23 17.49 13.49
CA MET A 1 1.13 16.57 14.64
C MET A 1 2.33 15.62 14.61
N ALA A 2 3.02 15.36 15.73
CA ALA A 2 4.16 14.44 15.73
C ALA A 2 3.66 13.00 15.50
N ARG A 3 4.37 12.24 14.64
CA ARG A 3 4.08 10.82 14.42
C ARG A 3 4.26 10.04 15.71
N SER A 4 3.48 8.96 15.91
CA SER A 4 3.67 8.08 17.05
C SER A 4 5.01 7.33 16.93
N ARG A 5 5.62 7.00 18.08
CA ARG A 5 6.86 6.20 18.10
C ARG A 5 6.70 4.87 17.34
N ARG A 6 5.53 4.28 17.42
CA ARG A 6 5.22 3.02 16.73
C ARG A 6 5.20 3.18 15.22
N LEU A 7 4.51 4.21 14.71
CA LEU A 7 4.49 4.51 13.28
C LEU A 7 5.90 4.82 12.75
N ASP A 8 6.71 5.55 13.52
CA ASP A 8 8.11 5.81 13.14
C ASP A 8 8.93 4.52 12.99
N GLN A 9 8.74 3.53 13.87
CA GLN A 9 9.41 2.23 13.76
C GLN A 9 8.97 1.48 12.49
N VAL A 10 7.67 1.45 12.22
CA VAL A 10 7.12 0.81 11.01
C VAL A 10 7.64 1.48 9.74
N LEU A 11 7.69 2.82 9.70
CA LEU A 11 8.19 3.56 8.54
C LEU A 11 9.70 3.37 8.32
N LYS A 12 10.50 3.26 9.38
CA LYS A 12 11.93 2.93 9.27
C LYS A 12 12.14 1.50 8.73
N SER A 13 11.34 0.55 9.18
CA SER A 13 11.35 -0.81 8.65
C SER A 13 10.95 -0.82 7.17
N ALA A 14 9.93 -0.05 6.80
CA ALA A 14 9.50 0.11 5.41
C ALA A 14 10.60 0.71 4.52
N ALA A 15 11.29 1.75 4.99
CA ALA A 15 12.43 2.34 4.28
C ALA A 15 13.54 1.31 4.04
N ARG A 16 13.88 0.51 5.07
CA ARG A 16 14.86 -0.58 4.94
C ARG A 16 14.42 -1.66 3.94
N LEU A 17 13.14 -2.02 3.92
CA LEU A 17 12.63 -2.97 2.93
C LEU A 17 12.76 -2.42 1.49
N GLN A 18 12.53 -1.14 1.28
CA GLN A 18 12.72 -0.49 -0.02
C GLN A 18 14.18 -0.36 -0.47
N GLU A 19 15.15 -0.45 0.44
CA GLU A 19 16.56 -0.59 0.08
C GLU A 19 16.83 -1.98 -0.55
N LEU A 20 16.12 -3.02 -0.10
CA LEU A 20 16.22 -4.38 -0.64
C LEU A 20 15.41 -4.55 -1.93
N VAL A 21 14.29 -3.85 -2.03
CA VAL A 21 13.36 -3.89 -3.17
C VAL A 21 13.06 -2.44 -3.59
N PRO A 22 13.95 -1.80 -4.40
CA PRO A 22 13.91 -0.35 -4.66
C PRO A 22 12.67 0.16 -5.40
N ASP A 23 11.98 -0.71 -6.13
CA ASP A 23 10.73 -0.40 -6.84
C ASP A 23 9.47 -0.64 -6.00
N ALA A 24 9.63 -1.13 -4.77
CA ALA A 24 8.50 -1.30 -3.86
C ALA A 24 7.97 0.07 -3.37
N VAL A 25 6.66 0.22 -3.34
CA VAL A 25 5.97 1.42 -2.86
C VAL A 25 5.18 1.07 -1.61
N LEU A 26 5.37 1.81 -0.52
CA LEU A 26 4.60 1.63 0.71
C LEU A 26 3.12 1.89 0.44
N VAL A 27 2.26 0.95 0.81
CA VAL A 27 0.80 1.09 0.65
C VAL A 27 0.08 0.76 1.95
N GLY A 28 -1.23 0.63 1.89
CA GLY A 28 -2.04 0.15 3.01
C GLY A 28 -2.24 1.17 4.13
N GLY A 29 -2.33 0.66 5.36
CA GLY A 29 -2.61 1.46 6.54
C GLY A 29 -1.49 2.39 6.94
N SER A 30 -0.25 1.97 6.78
CA SER A 30 0.94 2.77 7.09
C SER A 30 1.09 3.96 6.14
N ALA A 31 0.78 3.80 4.85
CA ALA A 31 0.76 4.92 3.90
C ALA A 31 -0.35 5.93 4.24
N ALA A 32 -1.55 5.47 4.59
CA ALA A 32 -2.63 6.36 5.03
C ALA A 32 -2.27 7.11 6.32
N ALA A 33 -1.68 6.41 7.30
CA ALA A 33 -1.24 7.00 8.56
C ALA A 33 -0.06 7.98 8.39
N LEU A 34 0.82 7.75 7.42
CA LEU A 34 1.90 8.66 7.06
C LEU A 34 1.36 10.07 6.72
N HIS A 35 0.25 10.15 5.98
CA HIS A 35 -0.36 11.40 5.57
C HIS A 35 -1.30 11.99 6.64
N ALA A 36 -2.26 11.20 7.10
CA ALA A 36 -3.35 11.69 7.94
C ALA A 36 -3.08 11.60 9.45
N GLY A 37 -2.11 10.80 9.89
CA GLY A 37 -1.75 10.68 11.31
C GLY A 37 -2.88 10.23 12.23
N HIS A 38 -3.93 9.61 11.69
CA HIS A 38 -5.20 9.36 12.38
C HIS A 38 -5.20 8.08 13.23
N ARG A 39 -4.25 7.18 13.00
CA ARG A 39 -4.14 5.91 13.73
C ARG A 39 -2.71 5.36 13.71
N GLU A 40 -2.46 4.40 14.59
CA GLU A 40 -1.25 3.59 14.53
C GLU A 40 -1.34 2.52 13.45
N SER A 41 -0.20 2.13 12.91
CA SER A 41 -0.04 0.96 12.07
C SER A 41 1.03 0.05 12.67
N PHE A 42 0.85 -1.26 12.54
CA PHE A 42 1.70 -2.27 13.15
C PHE A 42 2.48 -3.09 12.12
N ASP A 43 2.17 -2.88 10.86
CA ASP A 43 2.71 -3.57 9.70
C ASP A 43 2.96 -2.58 8.57
N HIS A 44 3.70 -3.00 7.57
CA HIS A 44 3.82 -2.28 6.31
C HIS A 44 3.64 -3.22 5.12
N ASP A 45 2.76 -2.83 4.23
CA ASP A 45 2.55 -3.48 2.95
C ASP A 45 3.22 -2.66 1.84
N HIS A 46 3.75 -3.34 0.83
CA HIS A 46 4.33 -2.73 -0.34
C HIS A 46 3.71 -3.31 -1.60
N ASP A 47 3.55 -2.45 -2.59
CA ASP A 47 3.18 -2.83 -3.94
C ASP A 47 4.41 -2.69 -4.85
N HIS A 48 4.52 -3.57 -5.83
CA HIS A 48 5.55 -3.50 -6.86
C HIS A 48 4.96 -3.90 -8.21
N ASP A 49 5.44 -3.29 -9.26
CA ASP A 49 4.99 -3.58 -10.62
C ASP A 49 5.56 -4.93 -11.09
N LEU A 50 4.69 -5.77 -11.66
CA LEU A 50 5.03 -7.13 -12.05
C LEU A 50 4.68 -7.42 -13.51
N MET A 51 5.59 -7.05 -14.39
CA MET A 51 5.49 -7.41 -15.81
C MET A 51 5.71 -8.92 -16.02
N ASN A 52 6.52 -9.59 -15.17
CA ASN A 52 6.75 -11.03 -15.18
C ASN A 52 6.65 -11.60 -13.76
N LEU A 53 5.45 -12.04 -13.39
CA LEU A 53 5.09 -12.40 -12.02
C LEU A 53 6.02 -13.44 -11.37
N ASP A 54 6.30 -14.54 -12.07
CA ASP A 54 7.03 -15.66 -11.47
C ASP A 54 8.51 -15.32 -11.27
N GLU A 55 9.15 -14.73 -12.28
CA GLU A 55 10.55 -14.34 -12.19
C GLU A 55 10.76 -13.22 -11.16
N ARG A 56 9.88 -12.21 -11.18
CA ARG A 56 9.96 -11.10 -10.24
C ARG A 56 9.70 -11.55 -8.80
N TYR A 57 8.74 -12.44 -8.59
CA TYR A 57 8.50 -13.03 -7.28
C TYR A 57 9.75 -13.69 -6.72
N SER A 58 10.42 -14.54 -7.51
CA SER A 58 11.65 -15.22 -7.09
C SER A 58 12.77 -14.23 -6.78
N GLN A 59 13.00 -13.23 -7.64
CA GLN A 59 14.01 -12.20 -7.41
C GLN A 59 13.77 -11.42 -6.10
N VAL A 60 12.52 -11.03 -5.85
CA VAL A 60 12.15 -10.30 -4.63
C VAL A 60 12.29 -11.19 -3.40
N LEU A 61 11.85 -12.45 -3.47
CA LEU A 61 12.00 -13.40 -2.39
C LEU A 61 13.47 -13.61 -2.03
N ASP A 62 14.32 -13.87 -3.02
CA ASP A 62 15.76 -14.02 -2.84
C ASP A 62 16.40 -12.79 -2.20
N ALA A 63 16.00 -11.59 -2.65
CA ALA A 63 16.52 -10.32 -2.13
C ALA A 63 16.18 -10.12 -0.64
N VAL A 64 14.93 -10.40 -0.24
CA VAL A 64 14.53 -10.23 1.17
C VAL A 64 15.10 -11.36 2.05
N GLU A 65 15.16 -12.60 1.58
CA GLU A 65 15.71 -13.73 2.34
C GLU A 65 17.22 -13.65 2.52
N ALA A 66 17.93 -12.96 1.63
CA ALA A 66 19.36 -12.68 1.79
C ALA A 66 19.64 -11.59 2.86
N SER A 67 18.61 -10.88 3.34
CA SER A 67 18.78 -9.81 4.32
C SER A 67 18.67 -10.32 5.74
N ASP A 68 19.61 -9.89 6.59
CA ASP A 68 19.53 -10.11 8.03
C ASP A 68 18.23 -9.51 8.60
N GLY A 69 17.58 -10.26 9.49
CA GLY A 69 16.36 -9.83 10.17
C GLY A 69 15.06 -10.10 9.41
N TRP A 70 15.13 -10.61 8.17
CA TRP A 70 13.94 -11.08 7.45
C TRP A 70 13.54 -12.49 7.87
N ALA A 71 12.23 -12.72 8.01
CA ALA A 71 11.64 -14.04 8.25
C ALA A 71 10.38 -14.21 7.38
N THR A 72 10.45 -15.07 6.36
CA THR A 72 9.33 -15.36 5.46
C THR A 72 8.24 -16.17 6.15
N SER A 73 6.99 -15.72 6.05
CA SER A 73 5.81 -16.49 6.46
C SER A 73 5.33 -17.37 5.29
N VAL A 74 5.92 -18.54 5.12
CA VAL A 74 5.63 -19.43 3.98
C VAL A 74 4.15 -19.80 3.89
N ARG A 75 3.49 -20.07 5.02
CA ARG A 75 2.06 -20.43 5.05
C ARG A 75 1.13 -19.30 4.66
N ALA A 76 1.53 -18.06 4.92
CA ALA A 76 0.72 -16.87 4.62
C ALA A 76 1.00 -16.31 3.22
N SER A 77 2.17 -16.58 2.67
CA SER A 77 2.55 -16.15 1.31
C SER A 77 1.71 -16.86 0.24
N ARG A 78 1.52 -16.20 -0.89
CA ARG A 78 0.75 -16.70 -2.05
C ARG A 78 1.55 -16.47 -3.33
N PRO A 79 2.47 -17.38 -3.68
CA PRO A 79 3.21 -17.27 -4.94
C PRO A 79 2.26 -17.27 -6.16
N PRO A 80 2.53 -16.49 -7.20
CA PRO A 80 3.55 -15.46 -7.32
C PRO A 80 3.04 -14.07 -6.88
N MET A 81 1.91 -13.97 -6.17
CA MET A 81 1.17 -12.72 -5.93
C MET A 81 1.59 -11.99 -4.65
N THR A 82 2.01 -12.72 -3.62
CA THR A 82 2.23 -12.13 -2.29
C THR A 82 3.35 -12.84 -1.54
N ILE A 83 4.30 -12.05 -1.04
CA ILE A 83 5.32 -12.46 -0.06
C ILE A 83 4.93 -11.80 1.26
N LEU A 84 4.72 -12.61 2.30
CA LEU A 84 4.47 -12.14 3.66
C LEU A 84 5.58 -12.61 4.59
N GLY A 85 5.97 -11.74 5.51
CA GLY A 85 7.02 -12.03 6.46
C GLY A 85 7.12 -10.95 7.54
N SER A 86 8.29 -10.85 8.13
CA SER A 86 8.64 -9.76 9.04
C SER A 86 10.09 -9.34 8.83
N LEU A 87 10.36 -8.05 9.03
CA LEU A 87 11.69 -7.49 9.05
C LEU A 87 11.97 -6.93 10.45
N ASP A 88 12.95 -7.48 11.14
CA ASP A 88 13.26 -7.17 12.55
C ASP A 88 12.03 -7.28 13.47
N GLY A 89 11.17 -8.28 13.23
CA GLY A 89 9.96 -8.53 14.01
C GLY A 89 8.77 -7.62 13.67
N ILE A 90 8.91 -6.71 12.69
CA ILE A 90 7.80 -5.89 12.19
C ILE A 90 7.20 -6.59 10.97
N ALA A 91 5.89 -6.89 11.02
CA ALA A 91 5.19 -7.55 9.95
C ALA A 91 5.28 -6.74 8.64
N ALA A 92 5.61 -7.42 7.55
CA ALA A 92 5.82 -6.83 6.24
C ALA A 92 5.18 -7.68 5.14
N GLY A 93 4.60 -7.02 4.15
CA GLY A 93 4.02 -7.65 2.97
C GLY A 93 4.48 -6.99 1.68
N LEU A 94 4.75 -7.82 0.67
CA LEU A 94 5.02 -7.41 -0.70
C LEU A 94 3.95 -8.03 -1.58
N ARG A 95 3.23 -7.20 -2.33
CA ARG A 95 2.06 -7.63 -3.11
C ARG A 95 2.10 -7.05 -4.51
N ASN A 96 1.44 -7.73 -5.42
CA ASN A 96 1.12 -7.16 -6.72
C ASN A 96 -0.28 -6.53 -6.68
N MET A 97 -0.36 -5.25 -6.96
CA MET A 97 -1.63 -4.54 -7.11
C MET A 97 -2.03 -4.47 -8.59
N ARG A 98 -3.22 -4.95 -8.91
CA ARG A 98 -3.78 -4.86 -10.27
C ARG A 98 -4.33 -3.46 -10.50
N ARG A 99 -3.66 -2.70 -11.34
CA ARG A 99 -4.07 -1.36 -11.74
C ARG A 99 -3.85 -1.14 -13.23
N SER A 100 -4.65 -0.24 -13.79
CA SER A 100 -4.47 0.23 -15.17
C SER A 100 -3.38 1.30 -15.30
N ARG A 101 -3.00 1.95 -14.19
CA ARG A 101 -1.99 3.04 -14.15
C ARG A 101 -1.04 2.84 -12.97
N PRO A 102 0.24 3.25 -13.09
CA PRO A 102 1.17 3.28 -11.97
C PRO A 102 0.66 4.14 -10.80
N LEU A 103 1.15 3.85 -9.59
CA LEU A 103 0.88 4.68 -8.42
C LEU A 103 1.50 6.08 -8.59
N GLU A 104 0.75 7.11 -8.25
CA GLU A 104 1.27 8.47 -8.09
C GLU A 104 2.02 8.54 -6.75
N THR A 105 3.35 8.66 -6.79
CA THR A 105 4.17 8.50 -5.60
C THR A 105 4.87 9.79 -5.16
N ILE A 106 5.21 9.83 -3.87
CA ILE A 106 6.04 10.83 -3.24
C ILE A 106 7.13 10.15 -2.40
N ARG A 107 8.28 10.77 -2.31
CA ARG A 107 9.37 10.32 -1.43
C ARG A 107 9.36 11.14 -0.15
N VAL A 108 9.24 10.47 0.99
CA VAL A 108 9.11 11.11 2.30
C VAL A 108 10.29 10.71 3.19
N GLU A 109 10.95 11.68 3.80
CA GLU A 109 11.98 11.43 4.81
C GLU A 109 11.32 10.96 6.12
N VAL A 110 11.71 9.77 6.59
CA VAL A 110 11.14 9.14 7.79
C VAL A 110 12.12 9.16 8.98
N ALA A 111 13.40 9.26 8.68
CA ALA A 111 14.47 9.54 9.63
C ALA A 111 15.61 10.24 8.87
N PRO A 112 16.60 10.87 9.55
CA PRO A 112 17.72 11.53 8.90
C PRO A 112 18.40 10.65 7.86
N GLY A 113 18.30 11.04 6.57
CA GLY A 113 18.85 10.30 5.44
C GLY A 113 18.10 9.02 5.05
N GLN A 114 16.99 8.68 5.72
CA GLN A 114 16.14 7.53 5.38
C GLN A 114 14.84 8.00 4.76
N PHE A 115 14.52 7.43 3.62
CA PHE A 115 13.34 7.81 2.84
C PHE A 115 12.46 6.60 2.60
N VAL A 116 11.16 6.87 2.47
CA VAL A 116 10.17 5.91 1.99
C VAL A 116 9.47 6.46 0.77
N THR A 117 9.30 5.66 -0.26
CA THR A 117 8.42 5.94 -1.39
C THR A 117 7.03 5.47 -1.03
N ALA A 118 6.07 6.37 -1.06
CA ALA A 118 4.68 6.12 -0.74
C ALA A 118 3.76 6.79 -1.77
N PRO A 119 2.49 6.39 -1.91
CA PRO A 119 1.52 7.12 -2.71
C PRO A 119 1.36 8.55 -2.17
N THR A 120 0.99 9.49 -3.05
CA THR A 120 0.48 10.80 -2.60
C THR A 120 -0.75 10.62 -1.70
N ALA A 121 -1.16 11.66 -0.99
CA ALA A 121 -2.35 11.59 -0.15
C ALA A 121 -3.61 11.30 -0.98
N GLU A 122 -3.72 11.92 -2.15
CA GLU A 122 -4.80 11.70 -3.12
C GLU A 122 -4.79 10.27 -3.66
N GLU A 123 -3.61 9.75 -3.99
CA GLU A 123 -3.46 8.37 -4.44
C GLU A 123 -3.79 7.37 -3.33
N SER A 124 -3.37 7.65 -2.09
CA SER A 124 -3.73 6.84 -0.91
C SER A 124 -5.24 6.80 -0.70
N LEU A 125 -5.93 7.94 -0.87
CA LEU A 125 -7.38 8.03 -0.81
C LEU A 125 -8.03 7.15 -1.90
N ARG A 126 -7.54 7.21 -3.13
CA ARG A 126 -8.05 6.42 -4.26
C ARG A 126 -7.90 4.92 -4.01
N VAL A 127 -6.72 4.48 -3.57
CA VAL A 127 -6.46 3.08 -3.20
C VAL A 127 -7.41 2.62 -2.08
N LYS A 128 -7.59 3.43 -1.04
CA LYS A 128 -8.43 3.08 0.10
C LYS A 128 -9.92 3.04 -0.26
N ALA A 129 -10.39 3.96 -1.08
CA ALA A 129 -11.77 3.95 -1.58
C ALA A 129 -12.05 2.71 -2.44
N TYR A 130 -11.12 2.31 -3.31
CA TYR A 130 -11.22 1.06 -4.06
C TYR A 130 -11.30 -0.15 -3.13
N LEU A 131 -10.48 -0.22 -2.09
CA LEU A 131 -10.50 -1.31 -1.13
C LEU A 131 -11.78 -1.36 -0.29
N VAL A 132 -12.45 -0.24 -0.02
CA VAL A 132 -13.79 -0.21 0.59
C VAL A 132 -14.77 -1.03 -0.26
N VAL A 133 -14.77 -0.82 -1.57
CA VAL A 133 -15.65 -1.55 -2.49
C VAL A 133 -15.28 -3.04 -2.58
N GLN A 134 -13.98 -3.34 -2.59
CA GLN A 134 -13.49 -4.71 -2.79
C GLN A 134 -13.65 -5.62 -1.56
N ARG A 135 -13.46 -5.10 -0.36
CA ARG A 135 -13.38 -5.94 0.85
C ARG A 135 -14.24 -5.47 2.03
N ASN A 136 -14.87 -4.29 1.93
CA ASN A 136 -15.82 -3.74 2.92
C ASN A 136 -15.30 -3.82 4.38
N GLN A 137 -14.05 -3.40 4.63
CA GLN A 137 -13.48 -3.42 5.97
C GLN A 137 -13.54 -2.06 6.65
N VAL A 138 -13.97 -2.02 7.91
CA VAL A 138 -14.14 -0.79 8.71
C VAL A 138 -12.89 0.09 8.68
N ARG A 139 -11.69 -0.49 8.76
CA ARG A 139 -10.43 0.26 8.72
C ARG A 139 -10.23 1.05 7.43
N ASP A 140 -10.73 0.56 6.29
CA ASP A 140 -10.59 1.27 5.02
C ASP A 140 -11.52 2.49 4.97
N TYR A 141 -12.72 2.42 5.55
CA TYR A 141 -13.60 3.59 5.72
C TYR A 141 -12.95 4.65 6.60
N LEU A 142 -12.33 4.25 7.72
CA LEU A 142 -11.62 5.20 8.60
C LEU A 142 -10.47 5.88 7.87
N ASP A 143 -9.69 5.14 7.09
CA ASP A 143 -8.61 5.68 6.28
C ASP A 143 -9.15 6.66 5.21
N VAL A 144 -10.27 6.33 4.53
CA VAL A 144 -10.92 7.22 3.55
C VAL A 144 -11.37 8.52 4.19
N VAL A 145 -12.03 8.46 5.35
CA VAL A 145 -12.48 9.66 6.07
C VAL A 145 -11.30 10.55 6.43
N ALA A 146 -10.28 9.96 7.08
CA ALA A 146 -9.12 10.72 7.54
C ALA A 146 -8.30 11.34 6.39
N LEU A 147 -8.11 10.61 5.29
CA LEU A 147 -7.43 11.13 4.09
C LEU A 147 -8.26 12.23 3.42
N SER A 148 -9.60 12.08 3.37
CA SER A 148 -10.49 13.11 2.81
C SER A 148 -10.46 14.41 3.63
N GLU A 149 -10.39 14.31 4.94
CA GLU A 149 -10.22 15.46 5.83
C GLU A 149 -8.83 16.11 5.64
N HIS A 150 -7.80 15.28 5.48
CA HIS A 150 -6.41 15.74 5.31
C HIS A 150 -6.22 16.56 4.03
N ILE A 151 -6.76 16.10 2.88
CA ILE A 151 -6.62 16.80 1.60
C ILE A 151 -7.70 17.87 1.38
N GLY A 152 -8.76 17.85 2.16
CA GLY A 152 -9.93 18.71 2.02
C GLY A 152 -11.04 18.09 1.16
N ARG A 153 -12.28 18.41 1.53
CA ARG A 153 -13.49 17.79 0.98
C ARG A 153 -13.61 17.91 -0.54
N ASP A 154 -13.36 19.09 -1.08
CA ASP A 154 -13.54 19.33 -2.53
C ASP A 154 -12.48 18.55 -3.34
N ALA A 155 -11.24 18.52 -2.87
CA ALA A 155 -10.19 17.71 -3.47
C ALA A 155 -10.51 16.21 -3.39
N ALA A 156 -11.02 15.74 -2.24
CA ALA A 156 -11.43 14.35 -2.06
C ALA A 156 -12.54 13.93 -3.04
N VAL A 157 -13.56 14.77 -3.22
CA VAL A 157 -14.63 14.54 -4.21
C VAL A 157 -14.04 14.43 -5.61
N GLY A 158 -13.15 15.36 -6.01
CA GLY A 158 -12.49 15.32 -7.32
C GLY A 158 -11.67 14.05 -7.57
N VAL A 159 -10.97 13.56 -6.53
CA VAL A 159 -10.21 12.29 -6.59
C VAL A 159 -11.15 11.10 -6.78
N LEU A 160 -12.24 11.04 -5.99
CA LEU A 160 -13.14 9.88 -5.98
C LEU A 160 -14.01 9.80 -7.23
N GLN A 161 -14.40 10.93 -7.83
CA GLN A 161 -15.15 10.98 -9.08
C GLN A 161 -14.42 10.35 -10.28
N ARG A 162 -13.09 10.24 -10.20
CA ARG A 162 -12.23 9.73 -11.28
C ARG A 162 -11.68 8.34 -10.97
N ILE A 163 -12.18 7.64 -9.96
CA ILE A 163 -11.64 6.35 -9.51
C ILE A 163 -11.64 5.30 -10.61
N ASP A 164 -12.67 5.28 -11.45
CA ASP A 164 -12.82 4.31 -12.54
C ASP A 164 -11.74 4.46 -13.64
N GLU A 165 -11.07 5.61 -13.72
CA GLU A 165 -9.96 5.81 -14.65
C GLU A 165 -8.68 5.04 -14.24
N TYR A 166 -8.61 4.58 -12.98
CA TYR A 166 -7.43 3.96 -12.36
C TYR A 166 -7.58 2.45 -12.14
N TYR A 167 -8.82 1.96 -12.09
CA TYR A 167 -9.12 0.56 -11.84
C TYR A 167 -10.01 0.02 -12.95
N ASP A 168 -9.47 -0.91 -13.75
CA ASP A 168 -10.22 -1.60 -14.80
C ASP A 168 -10.90 -2.84 -14.18
N ASP A 169 -11.97 -2.61 -13.40
CA ASP A 169 -12.72 -3.67 -12.77
C ASP A 169 -13.94 -4.04 -13.63
N ARG A 170 -13.78 -5.05 -14.46
CA ARG A 170 -14.87 -5.61 -15.28
C ARG A 170 -16.04 -6.15 -14.44
N SER A 171 -15.89 -6.32 -13.13
CA SER A 171 -16.95 -6.79 -12.25
C SER A 171 -18.06 -5.76 -12.05
N LEU A 172 -17.77 -4.48 -12.22
CA LEU A 172 -18.77 -3.41 -12.11
C LEU A 172 -19.64 -3.27 -13.37
N HIS A 173 -19.20 -3.78 -14.51
CA HIS A 173 -19.96 -3.71 -15.78
C HIS A 173 -21.01 -4.81 -15.94
N ASN A 174 -20.98 -5.87 -15.16
CA ASN A 174 -21.96 -6.96 -15.21
C ASN A 174 -23.24 -6.74 -14.39
N GLY A 175 -23.36 -5.59 -13.71
CA GLY A 175 -24.55 -5.22 -12.94
C GLY A 175 -25.67 -4.53 -13.73
N SER A 176 -25.46 -4.23 -15.02
CA SER A 176 -26.40 -3.41 -15.82
C SER A 176 -27.23 -4.20 -16.85
N VAL A 177 -27.28 -5.51 -16.78
CA VAL A 177 -28.11 -6.32 -17.70
C VAL A 177 -29.04 -7.24 -16.92
N LEU A 178 -29.97 -6.66 -16.17
CA LEU A 178 -31.20 -7.32 -15.72
C LEU A 178 -32.29 -6.27 -15.50
N THR A 179 -32.77 -5.65 -16.60
CA THR A 179 -34.11 -5.05 -16.66
C THR A 179 -34.59 -5.19 -18.09
N SER A 180 -35.30 -6.28 -18.36
CA SER A 180 -36.33 -6.38 -19.40
C SER A 180 -37.37 -7.33 -18.90
#